data_96f5536d10b2ef83d448049f9a00949d
#
_entry.id   96f5536d10b2ef83d448049f9a00949d
#
_cell.length_a   1.000
_cell.length_b   1.000
_cell.length_c   1.000
_cell.angle_alpha   90.00
_cell.angle_beta   90.00
_cell.angle_gamma   90.00
#
_symmetry.space_group_name_H-M   'P 1'
#
loop_
_entity.id
_entity.type
_entity.pdbx_description
1 polymer ?
#
loop_
_entity_poly.entity_id
_entity_poly.type
_entity_poly.pdbx_seq_one_letter_code
_entity_poly.pdbx_strand_id
1 'polypeptide(L)'
;MKRFLYPLAVMTFAVPLTLNAAEASEGKGSAVKEELRNHFSLYGFIRNYFTFDSRESASGTGNLFYYLPFERNLNELGEDLNEQPSFRFLAITSRVGLDVNGYRVGKTDISAKVETDFYAGLSGSTGTATLRLRQAYMKLGWKDLPMGRNTASVSLLMGQAWHPLAADQPDVISLATGAPFNAFNRSPQVTMDANLGKHFTITGSLIYQMQYVSSGPEGSSANYMKYGILPEVYAGLSYRTGGFLARGGVGLLSIKPRNTGVMAVTGSPEVHVSDRMTALSPFLYLQYKYKTLTVKAKTIYGSAADYLNLVSGYGITSMSEPDGHYDYAATHTSSSWVSVSVGKRLQGMFMAGYIANLGASKDFADLEDGYYFFTKDGQNFQRMAQAFRLVPTIAYNVGKFTLGLEYEMTAAQFGDNLNADGSVMKEGTELPGAAGLAGRYWVANHRIQLMTKFTF
;
A
#
# COMPACT_ATOMS: atom_id res chain seq x y z
N MET A 1 29.07 -38.59 -8.77
CA MET A 1 27.70 -38.09 -8.65
C MET A 1 27.11 -38.53 -7.31
N LYS A 2 27.18 -37.68 -6.28
CA LYS A 2 26.52 -37.92 -4.99
C LYS A 2 25.47 -36.83 -4.82
N ARG A 3 24.18 -37.23 -4.84
CA ARG A 3 23.06 -36.36 -4.57
C ARG A 3 22.99 -36.08 -3.05
N PHE A 4 23.18 -34.84 -2.65
CA PHE A 4 22.84 -34.38 -1.30
C PHE A 4 21.36 -33.96 -1.29
N LEU A 5 20.53 -34.78 -0.67
CA LEU A 5 19.18 -34.46 -0.27
C LEU A 5 19.25 -33.78 1.11
N TYR A 6 18.96 -32.49 1.20
CA TYR A 6 18.68 -31.84 2.48
C TYR A 6 17.19 -32.03 2.79
N PRO A 7 16.80 -32.56 3.95
CA PRO A 7 15.43 -32.58 4.37
C PRO A 7 15.02 -31.17 4.80
N LEU A 8 14.01 -30.61 4.15
CA LEU A 8 13.29 -29.40 4.56
C LEU A 8 12.55 -29.73 5.86
N ALA A 9 13.07 -29.32 7.01
CA ALA A 9 12.36 -29.40 8.27
C ALA A 9 11.24 -28.35 8.27
N VAL A 10 10.04 -28.80 7.95
CA VAL A 10 8.80 -28.06 8.22
C VAL A 10 8.62 -28.05 9.73
N MET A 11 8.98 -26.94 10.39
CA MET A 11 8.56 -26.68 11.78
C MET A 11 7.06 -26.41 11.78
N THR A 12 6.29 -27.47 11.90
CA THR A 12 4.91 -27.40 12.34
C THR A 12 4.92 -27.05 13.82
N PHE A 13 4.60 -25.79 14.17
CA PHE A 13 4.14 -25.43 15.49
C PHE A 13 2.74 -26.05 15.71
N ALA A 14 2.70 -27.35 15.86
CA ALA A 14 1.58 -28.02 16.50
C ALA A 14 1.79 -27.80 17.99
N VAL A 15 1.12 -26.81 18.58
CA VAL A 15 0.84 -26.81 20.00
C VAL A 15 -0.09 -28.00 20.22
N PRO A 16 0.33 -29.09 20.86
CA PRO A 16 -0.57 -30.19 21.15
C PRO A 16 -1.54 -29.69 22.23
N LEU A 17 -2.75 -29.33 21.85
CA LEU A 17 -3.89 -29.31 22.75
C LEU A 17 -4.26 -30.78 23.06
N THR A 18 -3.37 -31.51 23.70
CA THR A 18 -3.74 -32.73 24.39
C THR A 18 -4.39 -32.31 25.69
N LEU A 19 -5.73 -32.24 25.68
CA LEU A 19 -6.51 -32.37 26.89
C LEU A 19 -6.29 -33.80 27.42
N ASN A 20 -5.21 -34.01 28.15
CA ASN A 20 -5.15 -35.14 29.07
C ASN A 20 -6.05 -34.78 30.27
N ALA A 21 -7.21 -35.38 30.32
CA ALA A 21 -8.00 -35.52 31.53
C ALA A 21 -7.22 -36.42 32.50
N ALA A 22 -6.28 -35.81 33.23
CA ALA A 22 -5.71 -36.35 34.44
C ALA A 22 -5.83 -35.27 35.50
N GLU A 23 -6.40 -35.63 36.62
CA GLU A 23 -6.63 -34.83 37.83
C GLU A 23 -5.45 -33.87 38.16
N ALA A 24 -5.47 -32.71 37.58
CA ALA A 24 -4.60 -31.61 37.96
C ALA A 24 -5.46 -30.54 38.61
N SER A 25 -5.26 -30.34 39.89
CA SER A 25 -5.88 -29.37 40.77
C SER A 25 -6.55 -28.20 40.02
N GLU A 26 -7.84 -28.03 40.20
CA GLU A 26 -8.70 -27.00 39.63
C GLU A 26 -8.12 -25.57 39.68
N GLY A 27 -7.19 -25.29 40.60
CA GLY A 27 -6.53 -24.01 40.76
C GLY A 27 -5.47 -23.66 39.70
N LYS A 28 -4.70 -24.62 39.16
CA LYS A 28 -3.65 -24.33 38.17
C LYS A 28 -4.20 -24.16 36.77
N GLY A 29 -5.21 -24.92 36.41
CA GLY A 29 -5.89 -24.77 35.12
C GLY A 29 -6.66 -23.46 34.99
N SER A 30 -7.22 -22.96 36.08
CA SER A 30 -7.89 -21.68 36.18
C SER A 30 -6.90 -20.51 36.02
N ALA A 31 -5.74 -20.55 36.69
CA ALA A 31 -4.72 -19.49 36.59
C ALA A 31 -4.12 -19.38 35.18
N VAL A 32 -3.80 -20.51 34.52
CA VAL A 32 -3.30 -20.52 33.14
C VAL A 32 -4.36 -20.01 32.16
N LYS A 33 -5.62 -20.37 32.35
CA LYS A 33 -6.73 -19.91 31.52
C LYS A 33 -6.97 -18.42 31.68
N GLU A 34 -6.83 -17.89 32.87
CA GLU A 34 -6.96 -16.48 33.20
C GLU A 34 -5.77 -15.67 32.62
N GLU A 35 -4.56 -16.16 32.75
CA GLU A 35 -3.35 -15.55 32.15
C GLU A 35 -3.45 -15.50 30.63
N LEU A 36 -3.84 -16.61 29.96
CA LEU A 36 -4.04 -16.63 28.53
C LEU A 36 -5.12 -15.63 28.09
N ARG A 37 -6.22 -15.53 28.83
CA ARG A 37 -7.31 -14.60 28.52
C ARG A 37 -6.94 -13.13 28.71
N ASN A 38 -6.06 -12.84 29.68
CA ASN A 38 -5.65 -11.48 29.99
C ASN A 38 -4.59 -10.93 29.02
N HIS A 39 -3.78 -11.81 28.42
CA HIS A 39 -2.65 -11.41 27.59
C HIS A 39 -2.85 -11.66 26.10
N PHE A 40 -3.69 -12.63 25.70
CA PHE A 40 -3.85 -13.02 24.32
C PHE A 40 -5.28 -12.76 23.84
N SER A 41 -5.43 -12.02 22.74
CA SER A 41 -6.70 -11.75 22.10
C SER A 41 -6.68 -12.28 20.65
N LEU A 42 -7.35 -13.40 20.42
CA LEU A 42 -7.60 -13.89 19.07
C LEU A 42 -8.73 -13.07 18.45
N TYR A 43 -8.55 -12.61 17.24
CA TYR A 43 -9.56 -11.90 16.48
C TYR A 43 -9.50 -12.27 15.00
N GLY A 44 -10.58 -12.02 14.30
CA GLY A 44 -10.61 -12.29 12.87
C GLY A 44 -11.97 -12.06 12.25
N PHE A 45 -12.05 -12.43 11.00
CA PHE A 45 -13.32 -12.45 10.27
C PHE A 45 -13.27 -13.43 9.10
N ILE A 46 -14.42 -13.98 8.78
CA ILE A 46 -14.71 -14.62 7.50
C ILE A 46 -15.40 -13.59 6.63
N ARG A 47 -14.90 -13.40 5.41
CA ARG A 47 -15.39 -12.37 4.50
C ARG A 47 -15.49 -12.91 3.08
N ASN A 48 -16.66 -12.69 2.48
CA ASN A 48 -16.91 -13.02 1.09
C ASN A 48 -17.16 -11.74 0.30
N TYR A 49 -16.64 -11.69 -0.91
CA TYR A 49 -16.94 -10.67 -1.90
C TYR A 49 -17.56 -11.28 -3.15
N PHE A 50 -18.52 -10.56 -3.65
CA PHE A 50 -19.17 -10.75 -4.91
C PHE A 50 -18.94 -9.48 -5.72
N THR A 51 -18.24 -9.56 -6.85
CA THR A 51 -17.88 -8.38 -7.63
C THR A 51 -18.26 -8.56 -9.08
N PHE A 52 -18.74 -7.49 -9.68
CA PHE A 52 -18.95 -7.33 -11.10
C PHE A 52 -18.17 -6.10 -11.57
N ASP A 53 -17.42 -6.22 -12.66
CA ASP A 53 -16.70 -5.15 -13.32
C ASP A 53 -17.20 -5.03 -14.76
N SER A 54 -17.37 -3.82 -15.26
CA SER A 54 -17.82 -3.58 -16.65
C SER A 54 -16.67 -3.62 -17.66
N ARG A 55 -15.40 -3.61 -17.20
CA ARG A 55 -14.21 -3.51 -18.03
C ARG A 55 -13.04 -4.24 -17.39
N GLU A 56 -12.12 -4.79 -18.20
CA GLU A 56 -10.84 -5.30 -17.72
C GLU A 56 -10.03 -4.19 -17.03
N SER A 57 -9.39 -4.56 -15.91
CA SER A 57 -8.78 -3.60 -15.01
C SER A 57 -7.58 -4.20 -14.31
N ALA A 58 -6.57 -3.36 -14.05
CA ALA A 58 -5.45 -3.73 -13.21
C ALA A 58 -5.93 -4.03 -11.79
N SER A 59 -5.60 -5.21 -11.31
CA SER A 59 -6.13 -5.73 -10.05
C SER A 59 -5.13 -6.66 -9.37
N GLY A 60 -5.46 -7.12 -8.20
CA GLY A 60 -4.70 -8.10 -7.43
C GLY A 60 -5.63 -8.93 -6.57
N THR A 61 -5.09 -9.98 -5.93
CA THR A 61 -5.85 -10.79 -4.97
C THR A 61 -7.13 -11.37 -5.61
N GLY A 62 -6.99 -12.01 -6.79
CA GLY A 62 -8.11 -12.61 -7.54
C GLY A 62 -9.11 -11.56 -8.02
N ASN A 63 -8.67 -10.41 -8.47
CA ASN A 63 -9.44 -9.26 -8.93
C ASN A 63 -10.29 -8.57 -7.84
N LEU A 64 -10.11 -8.92 -6.56
CA LEU A 64 -10.77 -8.23 -5.45
C LEU A 64 -10.09 -6.90 -5.08
N PHE A 65 -8.76 -6.83 -5.27
CA PHE A 65 -8.01 -5.59 -5.06
C PHE A 65 -7.90 -4.84 -6.38
N TYR A 66 -8.79 -3.90 -6.59
CA TYR A 66 -8.92 -3.13 -7.81
C TYR A 66 -8.10 -1.85 -7.76
N TYR A 67 -7.34 -1.57 -8.84
CA TYR A 67 -6.57 -0.33 -8.99
C TYR A 67 -7.24 0.64 -9.97
N LEU A 68 -7.12 0.38 -11.26
CA LEU A 68 -7.49 1.28 -12.36
C LEU A 68 -7.97 0.47 -13.57
N PRO A 69 -8.87 1.02 -14.40
CA PRO A 69 -9.21 0.38 -15.68
C PRO A 69 -7.99 0.34 -16.60
N PHE A 70 -7.87 -0.72 -17.38
CA PHE A 70 -6.91 -0.78 -18.46
C PHE A 70 -7.23 0.27 -19.54
N GLU A 71 -6.19 0.79 -20.21
CA GLU A 71 -6.35 1.64 -21.37
C GLU A 71 -7.06 0.91 -22.52
N ARG A 72 -7.40 1.62 -23.60
CA ARG A 72 -8.00 1.00 -24.78
C ARG A 72 -7.03 0.04 -25.43
N ASN A 73 -7.56 -1.10 -25.88
CA ASN A 73 -6.87 -2.09 -26.70
C ASN A 73 -7.71 -2.31 -27.97
N LEU A 74 -7.53 -1.41 -28.95
CA LEU A 74 -8.33 -1.42 -30.16
C LEU A 74 -7.83 -2.49 -31.15
N ASN A 75 -8.75 -3.33 -31.63
CA ASN A 75 -8.49 -4.23 -32.75
C ASN A 75 -8.59 -3.48 -34.10
N GLU A 76 -8.38 -4.17 -35.22
CA GLU A 76 -8.46 -3.61 -36.59
C GLU A 76 -9.83 -3.09 -36.95
N LEU A 77 -10.89 -3.50 -36.24
CA LEU A 77 -12.27 -3.05 -36.45
C LEU A 77 -12.62 -1.84 -35.58
N GLY A 78 -11.69 -1.38 -34.72
CA GLY A 78 -11.92 -0.29 -33.80
C GLY A 78 -12.67 -0.69 -32.53
N GLU A 79 -12.83 -1.99 -32.24
CA GLU A 79 -13.44 -2.48 -31.01
C GLU A 79 -12.41 -2.51 -29.88
N ASP A 80 -12.81 -2.10 -28.68
CA ASP A 80 -11.96 -2.11 -27.51
C ASP A 80 -12.03 -3.47 -26.80
N LEU A 81 -10.99 -4.28 -26.97
CA LEU A 81 -10.89 -5.63 -26.40
C LEU A 81 -10.83 -5.64 -24.86
N ASN A 82 -10.50 -4.52 -24.23
CA ASN A 82 -10.52 -4.37 -22.78
C ASN A 82 -11.93 -4.01 -22.23
N GLU A 83 -12.90 -3.70 -23.08
CA GLU A 83 -14.30 -3.49 -22.70
C GLU A 83 -15.01 -4.84 -22.49
N GLN A 84 -14.44 -5.66 -21.60
CA GLN A 84 -14.87 -7.02 -21.29
C GLN A 84 -15.41 -7.09 -19.87
N PRO A 85 -16.72 -7.33 -19.67
CA PRO A 85 -17.30 -7.50 -18.34
C PRO A 85 -16.79 -8.76 -17.66
N SER A 86 -16.61 -8.68 -16.34
CA SER A 86 -16.17 -9.81 -15.55
C SER A 86 -16.89 -9.90 -14.21
N PHE A 87 -16.89 -11.11 -13.65
CA PHE A 87 -17.57 -11.45 -12.42
C PHE A 87 -16.71 -12.35 -11.54
N ARG A 88 -16.71 -12.10 -10.21
CA ARG A 88 -15.96 -12.89 -9.23
C ARG A 88 -16.78 -13.11 -7.96
N PHE A 89 -16.60 -14.29 -7.37
CA PHE A 89 -17.09 -14.62 -6.03
C PHE A 89 -15.97 -15.31 -5.24
N LEU A 90 -15.45 -14.70 -4.18
CA LEU A 90 -14.27 -15.18 -3.47
C LEU A 90 -14.33 -14.90 -1.98
N ALA A 91 -13.83 -15.88 -1.19
CA ALA A 91 -13.72 -15.83 0.28
C ALA A 91 -12.28 -15.61 0.79
N ILE A 92 -11.30 -15.49 -0.10
CA ILE A 92 -9.87 -15.54 0.17
C ILE A 92 -9.34 -14.43 1.09
N THR A 93 -10.10 -13.36 1.31
CA THR A 93 -9.64 -12.23 2.15
C THR A 93 -10.05 -12.36 3.61
N SER A 94 -10.49 -13.56 4.03
CA SER A 94 -10.71 -13.87 5.43
C SER A 94 -9.40 -13.75 6.22
N ARG A 95 -9.50 -13.38 7.50
CA ARG A 95 -8.36 -12.94 8.30
C ARG A 95 -8.36 -13.56 9.67
N VAL A 96 -7.17 -13.85 10.18
CA VAL A 96 -6.93 -14.22 11.57
C VAL A 96 -5.78 -13.37 12.13
N GLY A 97 -5.90 -12.92 13.35
CA GLY A 97 -4.89 -12.17 14.06
C GLY A 97 -4.85 -12.50 15.53
N LEU A 98 -3.68 -12.26 16.12
CA LEU A 98 -3.41 -12.42 17.54
C LEU A 98 -2.79 -11.13 18.06
N ASP A 99 -3.41 -10.54 19.06
CA ASP A 99 -2.85 -9.45 19.85
C ASP A 99 -2.32 -10.02 21.18
N VAL A 100 -1.10 -9.62 21.54
CA VAL A 100 -0.45 -9.94 22.81
C VAL A 100 -0.25 -8.62 23.56
N ASN A 101 -0.81 -8.51 24.76
CA ASN A 101 -0.81 -7.28 25.54
C ASN A 101 -0.59 -7.58 27.04
N GLY A 102 -0.37 -6.53 27.83
CA GLY A 102 -0.33 -6.61 29.29
C GLY A 102 0.99 -7.10 29.90
N TYR A 103 1.99 -7.41 29.08
CA TYR A 103 3.33 -7.72 29.60
C TYR A 103 4.09 -6.46 29.98
N ARG A 104 4.86 -6.55 31.06
CA ARG A 104 5.68 -5.45 31.55
C ARG A 104 7.01 -5.97 32.10
N VAL A 105 8.09 -5.29 31.69
CA VAL A 105 9.43 -5.52 32.22
C VAL A 105 9.97 -4.19 32.79
N GLY A 106 10.06 -4.10 34.11
CA GLY A 106 10.38 -2.84 34.77
C GLY A 106 9.36 -1.74 34.47
N LYS A 107 9.79 -0.67 33.80
CA LYS A 107 8.94 0.44 33.35
C LYS A 107 8.47 0.34 31.90
N THR A 108 8.79 -0.75 31.20
CA THR A 108 8.51 -0.95 29.79
C THR A 108 7.27 -1.83 29.62
N ASP A 109 6.20 -1.28 29.06
CA ASP A 109 5.05 -2.05 28.57
C ASP A 109 5.44 -2.75 27.26
N ILE A 110 5.10 -4.03 27.12
CA ILE A 110 5.39 -4.84 25.92
C ILE A 110 4.10 -5.34 25.33
N SER A 111 3.93 -5.16 24.03
CA SER A 111 2.83 -5.74 23.26
C SER A 111 3.35 -6.26 21.90
N ALA A 112 2.61 -7.19 21.30
CA ALA A 112 2.92 -7.72 19.99
C ALA A 112 1.64 -7.97 19.21
N LYS A 113 1.74 -8.02 17.89
CA LYS A 113 0.65 -8.37 16.97
C LYS A 113 1.17 -9.27 15.87
N VAL A 114 0.39 -10.31 15.55
CA VAL A 114 0.54 -11.08 14.32
C VAL A 114 -0.82 -11.11 13.61
N GLU A 115 -0.84 -10.78 12.32
CA GLU A 115 -2.05 -10.77 11.50
C GLU A 115 -1.77 -11.39 10.14
N THR A 116 -2.63 -12.33 9.72
CA THR A 116 -2.52 -13.03 8.45
C THR A 116 -3.86 -13.01 7.70
N ASP A 117 -3.81 -13.03 6.38
CA ASP A 117 -4.95 -13.33 5.51
C ASP A 117 -4.51 -14.30 4.40
N PHE A 118 -5.47 -14.79 3.63
CA PHE A 118 -5.15 -15.59 2.46
C PHE A 118 -4.93 -14.67 1.26
N TYR A 119 -3.84 -14.89 0.57
CA TYR A 119 -3.52 -14.22 -0.69
C TYR A 119 -3.74 -15.23 -1.82
N ALA A 120 -4.52 -14.83 -2.77
CA ALA A 120 -4.74 -15.67 -3.93
C ALA A 120 -3.56 -15.57 -4.87
N GLY A 121 -2.75 -16.59 -4.90
CA GLY A 121 -2.16 -17.03 -6.14
C GLY A 121 -3.15 -17.97 -6.83
N LEU A 122 -4.35 -17.52 -7.17
CA LEU A 122 -5.31 -18.36 -7.87
C LEU A 122 -4.88 -18.51 -9.33
N SER A 123 -3.91 -19.35 -9.57
CA SER A 123 -3.82 -20.03 -10.85
C SER A 123 -4.99 -21.05 -10.91
N GLY A 124 -5.96 -20.74 -11.73
CA GLY A 124 -7.30 -21.32 -11.86
C GLY A 124 -7.57 -22.81 -11.65
N SER A 125 -6.57 -23.69 -11.58
CA SER A 125 -6.81 -25.13 -11.59
C SER A 125 -6.70 -25.84 -10.22
N THR A 126 -6.13 -25.20 -9.19
CA THR A 126 -5.85 -25.90 -7.92
C THR A 126 -6.63 -25.39 -6.71
N GLY A 127 -7.32 -24.24 -6.81
CA GLY A 127 -8.01 -23.63 -5.67
C GLY A 127 -7.10 -23.28 -4.49
N THR A 128 -5.78 -23.27 -4.68
CA THR A 128 -4.80 -23.04 -3.63
C THR A 128 -4.74 -21.56 -3.29
N ALA A 129 -4.84 -21.21 -2.00
CA ALA A 129 -4.62 -19.86 -1.50
C ALA A 129 -3.40 -19.86 -0.57
N THR A 130 -2.49 -18.92 -0.78
CA THR A 130 -1.29 -18.76 0.04
C THR A 130 -1.58 -17.90 1.26
N LEU A 131 -1.14 -18.34 2.44
CA LEU A 131 -1.20 -17.53 3.66
C LEU A 131 -0.21 -16.37 3.55
N ARG A 132 -0.69 -15.14 3.75
CA ARG A 132 0.11 -13.93 3.70
C ARG A 132 0.26 -13.31 5.07
N LEU A 133 1.50 -12.99 5.47
CA LEU A 133 1.77 -12.17 6.64
C LEU A 133 1.40 -10.71 6.33
N ARG A 134 0.47 -10.16 7.10
CA ARG A 134 0.03 -8.76 6.98
C ARG A 134 0.78 -7.86 7.93
N GLN A 135 0.75 -8.19 9.21
CA GLN A 135 1.44 -7.47 10.26
C GLN A 135 2.11 -8.48 11.19
N ALA A 136 3.33 -8.19 11.61
CA ALA A 136 4.05 -8.92 12.64
C ALA A 136 5.04 -7.95 13.28
N TYR A 137 4.72 -7.47 14.47
CA TYR A 137 5.56 -6.52 15.18
C TYR A 137 5.48 -6.68 16.68
N MET A 138 6.53 -6.22 17.34
CA MET A 138 6.59 -5.96 18.77
C MET A 138 6.56 -4.45 19.00
N LYS A 139 5.93 -4.03 20.09
CA LYS A 139 5.88 -2.63 20.51
C LYS A 139 6.28 -2.50 21.97
N LEU A 140 7.28 -1.67 22.22
CA LEU A 140 7.72 -1.26 23.55
C LEU A 140 7.11 0.11 23.86
N GLY A 141 6.70 0.33 25.10
CA GLY A 141 6.06 1.58 25.51
C GLY A 141 6.54 2.06 26.89
N TRP A 142 6.78 3.36 26.99
CA TRP A 142 7.13 4.05 28.23
C TRP A 142 6.16 5.19 28.45
N LYS A 143 5.57 5.23 29.63
CA LYS A 143 4.57 6.24 30.02
C LYS A 143 5.12 7.15 31.11
N ASP A 144 4.43 8.27 31.31
CA ASP A 144 4.69 9.20 32.41
C ASP A 144 6.14 9.71 32.48
N LEU A 145 6.77 9.87 31.31
CA LEU A 145 8.11 10.47 31.23
C LEU A 145 8.02 11.96 31.54
N PRO A 146 8.82 12.51 32.45
CA PRO A 146 8.76 13.91 32.81
C PRO A 146 9.18 14.80 31.64
N MET A 147 8.36 15.81 31.32
CA MET A 147 8.61 16.80 30.29
C MET A 147 8.21 18.19 30.78
N GLY A 148 9.07 18.83 31.56
CA GLY A 148 8.77 20.10 32.22
C GLY A 148 7.54 19.98 33.13
N ARG A 149 6.47 20.76 32.84
CA ARG A 149 5.20 20.72 33.59
C ARG A 149 4.21 19.65 33.06
N ASN A 150 4.56 18.96 31.99
CA ASN A 150 3.74 17.93 31.35
C ASN A 150 4.39 16.56 31.47
N THR A 151 3.68 15.55 30.99
CA THR A 151 4.23 14.20 30.79
C THR A 151 4.27 13.88 29.32
N ALA A 152 5.23 13.05 28.94
CA ALA A 152 5.35 12.45 27.62
C ALA A 152 5.18 10.94 27.73
N SER A 153 4.82 10.30 26.62
CA SER A 153 4.96 8.86 26.46
C SER A 153 5.68 8.55 25.16
N VAL A 154 6.53 7.55 25.18
CA VAL A 154 7.29 7.10 23.99
C VAL A 154 6.91 5.66 23.71
N SER A 155 6.80 5.31 22.44
CA SER A 155 6.68 3.92 22.03
C SER A 155 7.59 3.63 20.84
N LEU A 156 8.12 2.40 20.81
CA LEU A 156 8.98 1.89 19.74
C LEU A 156 8.36 0.62 19.17
N LEU A 157 7.97 0.67 17.90
CA LEU A 157 7.46 -0.47 17.15
C LEU A 157 8.59 -1.02 16.27
N MET A 158 8.76 -2.34 16.28
CA MET A 158 9.75 -3.05 15.46
C MET A 158 9.07 -4.23 14.77
N GLY A 159 9.11 -4.26 13.45
CA GLY A 159 8.55 -5.33 12.62
C GLY A 159 7.66 -4.81 11.49
N GLN A 160 6.88 -5.71 10.88
CA GLN A 160 6.02 -5.39 9.75
C GLN A 160 4.70 -4.78 10.21
N ALA A 161 4.44 -3.54 9.79
CA ALA A 161 3.21 -2.79 10.09
C ALA A 161 2.78 -1.94 8.90
N TRP A 162 1.64 -1.24 9.01
CA TRP A 162 1.24 -0.26 8.01
C TRP A 162 2.30 0.83 7.87
N HIS A 163 2.65 1.11 6.62
CA HIS A 163 3.50 2.25 6.28
C HIS A 163 2.83 3.56 6.76
N PRO A 164 3.56 4.51 7.37
CA PRO A 164 2.96 5.74 7.91
C PRO A 164 2.13 6.53 6.89
N LEU A 165 2.56 6.58 5.61
CA LEU A 165 1.81 7.21 4.54
C LEU A 165 0.54 6.42 4.16
N ALA A 166 0.43 5.14 4.49
CA ALA A 166 -0.68 4.27 4.13
C ALA A 166 -1.65 3.98 5.30
N ALA A 167 -1.30 4.37 6.52
CA ALA A 167 -2.05 4.00 7.73
C ALA A 167 -3.46 4.61 7.80
N ASP A 168 -3.63 5.84 7.28
CA ASP A 168 -4.92 6.52 7.25
C ASP A 168 -5.66 6.20 5.95
N GLN A 169 -6.85 5.59 6.07
CA GLN A 169 -7.61 5.05 4.95
C GLN A 169 -9.04 5.61 4.93
N PRO A 170 -9.66 5.74 3.73
CA PRO A 170 -11.07 6.10 3.61
C PRO A 170 -11.99 5.00 4.16
N ASP A 171 -13.23 5.36 4.45
CA ASP A 171 -14.29 4.42 4.83
C ASP A 171 -14.94 3.86 3.56
N VAL A 172 -14.58 2.64 3.19
CA VAL A 172 -15.10 1.87 2.05
C VAL A 172 -15.12 0.39 2.43
N ILE A 173 -15.88 -0.44 1.73
CA ILE A 173 -15.83 -1.89 1.91
C ILE A 173 -14.86 -2.58 0.97
N SER A 174 -14.44 -1.91 -0.12
CA SER A 174 -13.48 -2.46 -1.09
C SER A 174 -12.15 -2.83 -0.45
N LEU A 175 -11.55 -3.92 -0.94
CA LEU A 175 -10.29 -4.45 -0.44
C LEU A 175 -9.12 -3.47 -0.64
N ALA A 176 -9.18 -2.69 -1.71
CA ALA A 176 -8.16 -1.72 -2.07
C ALA A 176 -8.06 -0.52 -1.12
N THR A 177 -9.10 -0.29 -0.27
CA THR A 177 -9.13 0.81 0.71
C THR A 177 -8.72 2.17 0.11
N GLY A 178 -9.21 2.44 -1.11
CA GLY A 178 -8.98 3.68 -1.84
C GLY A 178 -7.74 3.73 -2.72
N ALA A 179 -6.86 2.69 -2.76
CA ALA A 179 -5.72 2.68 -3.69
C ALA A 179 -6.18 2.66 -5.17
N PRO A 180 -5.48 3.38 -6.09
CA PRO A 180 -4.25 4.15 -5.92
C PRO A 180 -4.47 5.62 -5.51
N PHE A 181 -5.69 6.04 -5.17
CA PHE A 181 -6.01 7.39 -4.67
C PHE A 181 -5.56 7.56 -3.19
N ASN A 182 -5.26 6.47 -2.51
CA ASN A 182 -4.63 6.41 -1.20
C ASN A 182 -3.40 5.52 -1.27
N ALA A 183 -2.34 5.87 -0.58
CA ALA A 183 -1.18 4.99 -0.43
C ALA A 183 -1.59 3.66 0.22
N PHE A 184 -0.98 2.57 -0.22
CA PHE A 184 -1.21 1.23 0.32
C PHE A 184 0.09 0.43 0.36
N ASN A 185 0.65 0.23 1.55
CA ASN A 185 1.80 -0.63 1.78
C ASN A 185 1.89 -1.05 3.25
N ARG A 186 2.44 -2.21 3.52
CA ARG A 186 2.88 -2.67 4.83
C ARG A 186 4.33 -3.12 4.71
N SER A 187 5.16 -2.63 5.62
CA SER A 187 6.60 -2.75 5.49
C SER A 187 7.25 -3.09 6.84
N PRO A 188 8.34 -3.84 6.85
CA PRO A 188 9.22 -3.92 8.00
C PRO A 188 9.73 -2.53 8.36
N GLN A 189 9.64 -2.16 9.63
CA GLN A 189 9.97 -0.81 10.09
C GLN A 189 10.37 -0.78 11.55
N VAL A 190 11.14 0.24 11.89
CA VAL A 190 11.36 0.67 13.27
C VAL A 190 10.74 2.05 13.39
N THR A 191 9.63 2.15 14.14
CA THR A 191 8.86 3.39 14.27
C THR A 191 8.81 3.83 15.71
N MET A 192 9.21 5.07 15.97
CA MET A 192 9.11 5.72 17.27
C MET A 192 8.00 6.77 17.25
N ASP A 193 7.08 6.67 18.21
CA ASP A 193 6.11 7.72 18.50
C ASP A 193 6.42 8.36 19.84
N ALA A 194 6.50 9.68 19.88
CA ALA A 194 6.62 10.48 21.09
C ALA A 194 5.37 11.33 21.25
N ASN A 195 4.51 10.98 22.22
CA ASN A 195 3.33 11.77 22.57
C ASN A 195 3.73 12.86 23.57
N LEU A 196 3.54 14.12 23.18
CA LEU A 196 3.92 15.30 23.92
C LEU A 196 2.65 15.94 24.52
N GLY A 197 2.45 15.75 25.81
CA GLY A 197 1.23 16.17 26.48
C GLY A 197 0.00 15.41 25.95
N LYS A 198 -1.12 16.13 25.78
CA LYS A 198 -2.43 15.53 25.44
C LYS A 198 -2.75 15.55 23.93
N HIS A 199 -2.05 16.34 23.15
CA HIS A 199 -2.51 16.70 21.79
C HIS A 199 -1.54 16.35 20.68
N PHE A 200 -0.24 16.40 20.94
CA PHE A 200 0.77 16.24 19.90
C PHE A 200 1.45 14.88 19.93
N THR A 201 1.71 14.32 18.75
CA THR A 201 2.55 13.14 18.57
C THR A 201 3.57 13.44 17.47
N ILE A 202 4.84 13.22 17.77
CA ILE A 202 5.92 13.21 16.79
C ILE A 202 6.19 11.75 16.44
N THR A 203 6.28 11.44 15.16
CA THR A 203 6.59 10.09 14.66
C THR A 203 7.82 10.13 13.79
N GLY A 204 8.79 9.25 14.06
CA GLY A 204 9.94 8.96 13.20
C GLY A 204 9.97 7.49 12.84
N SER A 205 10.31 7.14 11.59
CA SER A 205 10.38 5.74 11.17
C SER A 205 11.52 5.50 10.19
N LEU A 206 12.14 4.33 10.31
CA LEU A 206 13.05 3.72 9.32
C LEU A 206 12.33 2.52 8.72
N ILE A 207 12.19 2.49 7.39
CA ILE A 207 11.30 1.57 6.70
C ILE A 207 12.06 0.84 5.59
N TYR A 208 11.83 -0.48 5.47
CA TYR A 208 12.36 -1.32 4.39
C TYR A 208 11.22 -1.77 3.48
N GLN A 209 11.41 -1.71 2.16
CA GLN A 209 10.41 -2.16 1.18
C GLN A 209 10.29 -3.68 1.17
N MET A 210 9.06 -4.21 1.25
CA MET A 210 8.82 -5.66 1.23
C MET A 210 7.55 -6.05 0.48
N GLN A 211 6.36 -5.58 0.89
CA GLN A 211 5.10 -6.01 0.28
C GLN A 211 4.91 -5.45 -1.13
N TYR A 212 5.20 -4.18 -1.30
CA TYR A 212 5.31 -3.48 -2.58
C TYR A 212 6.65 -2.78 -2.59
N VAL A 213 7.30 -2.77 -3.74
CA VAL A 213 8.68 -2.35 -3.94
C VAL A 213 8.77 -1.44 -5.15
N SER A 214 9.83 -0.63 -5.22
CA SER A 214 10.06 0.29 -6.32
C SER A 214 10.27 -0.45 -7.64
N SER A 215 9.76 0.13 -8.72
CA SER A 215 10.06 -0.28 -10.09
C SER A 215 11.49 0.14 -10.48
N GLY A 216 12.05 -0.48 -11.50
CA GLY A 216 13.38 -0.17 -12.00
C GLY A 216 13.79 -1.05 -13.19
N PRO A 217 15.07 -1.04 -13.58
CA PRO A 217 15.55 -1.73 -14.78
C PRO A 217 15.24 -3.23 -14.82
N GLU A 218 15.22 -3.89 -13.67
CA GLU A 218 14.91 -5.32 -13.53
C GLU A 218 13.45 -5.57 -13.12
N GLY A 219 12.54 -4.64 -13.39
CA GLY A 219 11.17 -4.65 -12.90
C GLY A 219 11.04 -4.18 -11.46
N SER A 220 9.99 -4.61 -10.76
CA SER A 220 9.77 -4.23 -9.35
C SER A 220 10.63 -5.10 -8.42
N SER A 221 11.53 -4.47 -7.63
CA SER A 221 12.49 -5.20 -6.78
C SER A 221 12.86 -4.44 -5.50
N ALA A 222 12.95 -5.19 -4.38
CA ALA A 222 13.53 -4.68 -3.13
C ALA A 222 15.06 -4.51 -3.20
N ASN A 223 15.71 -5.03 -4.25
CA ASN A 223 17.15 -4.94 -4.43
C ASN A 223 17.62 -3.49 -4.56
N TYR A 224 16.80 -2.60 -5.13
CA TYR A 224 17.16 -1.18 -5.27
C TYR A 224 17.35 -0.50 -3.92
N MET A 225 16.56 -0.84 -2.92
CA MET A 225 16.76 -0.39 -1.55
C MET A 225 17.86 -1.18 -0.85
N LYS A 226 17.91 -2.50 -1.02
CA LYS A 226 18.92 -3.39 -0.41
C LYS A 226 20.34 -2.93 -0.74
N TYR A 227 20.63 -2.73 -2.01
CA TYR A 227 21.97 -2.29 -2.47
C TYR A 227 22.17 -0.78 -2.34
N GLY A 228 21.08 -0.04 -2.12
CA GLY A 228 21.09 1.36 -1.72
C GLY A 228 21.58 1.58 -0.28
N ILE A 229 21.51 0.56 0.60
CA ILE A 229 21.96 0.57 2.02
C ILE A 229 21.18 1.53 2.92
N LEU A 230 20.39 2.44 2.38
CA LEU A 230 19.62 3.41 3.14
C LEU A 230 18.15 2.97 3.24
N PRO A 231 17.58 2.86 4.45
CA PRO A 231 16.15 2.70 4.62
C PRO A 231 15.44 3.97 4.18
N GLU A 232 14.17 3.87 3.82
CA GLU A 232 13.31 5.04 3.74
C GLU A 232 13.17 5.67 5.13
N VAL A 233 13.26 7.00 5.20
CA VAL A 233 13.11 7.76 6.45
C VAL A 233 11.78 8.49 6.41
N TYR A 234 10.99 8.32 7.45
CA TYR A 234 9.74 9.08 7.63
C TYR A 234 9.81 9.96 8.87
N ALA A 235 9.29 11.19 8.74
CA ALA A 235 9.06 12.10 9.86
C ALA A 235 7.65 12.69 9.78
N GLY A 236 6.94 12.75 10.90
CA GLY A 236 5.57 13.25 10.94
C GLY A 236 5.17 13.86 12.28
N LEU A 237 4.14 14.71 12.20
CA LEU A 237 3.51 15.36 13.34
C LEU A 237 2.00 15.11 13.27
N SER A 238 1.40 14.77 14.41
CA SER A 238 -0.04 14.66 14.57
C SER A 238 -0.53 15.59 15.67
N TYR A 239 -1.68 16.18 15.44
CA TYR A 239 -2.43 16.97 16.44
C TYR A 239 -3.82 16.37 16.61
N ARG A 240 -4.21 16.11 17.87
CA ARG A 240 -5.54 15.56 18.21
C ARG A 240 -6.19 16.37 19.30
N THR A 241 -7.47 16.73 19.09
CA THR A 241 -8.28 17.38 20.11
C THR A 241 -9.77 17.07 19.88
N GLY A 242 -10.47 16.63 20.92
CA GLY A 242 -11.87 16.19 20.79
C GLY A 242 -12.05 15.15 19.67
N GLY A 243 -12.95 15.44 18.73
CA GLY A 243 -13.17 14.61 17.52
C GLY A 243 -12.24 14.90 16.35
N PHE A 244 -11.37 15.92 16.44
CA PHE A 244 -10.49 16.36 15.36
C PHE A 244 -9.11 15.68 15.44
N LEU A 245 -8.59 15.26 14.30
CA LEU A 245 -7.22 14.77 14.11
C LEU A 245 -6.66 15.40 12.82
N ALA A 246 -5.49 16.03 12.93
CA ALA A 246 -4.65 16.41 11.80
C ALA A 246 -3.33 15.65 11.88
N ARG A 247 -2.83 15.19 10.75
CA ARG A 247 -1.52 14.53 10.64
C ARG A 247 -0.85 14.99 9.37
N GLY A 248 0.41 15.44 9.47
CA GLY A 248 1.26 15.74 8.34
C GLY A 248 2.59 15.03 8.51
N GLY A 249 3.25 14.72 7.39
CA GLY A 249 4.56 14.08 7.42
C GLY A 249 5.17 14.01 6.04
N VAL A 250 6.41 13.53 5.99
CA VAL A 250 7.18 13.37 4.77
C VAL A 250 7.97 12.06 4.81
N GLY A 251 7.94 11.30 3.71
CA GLY A 251 8.83 10.18 3.44
C GLY A 251 10.00 10.64 2.56
N LEU A 252 11.20 10.21 2.90
CA LEU A 252 12.42 10.36 2.10
C LEU A 252 12.86 8.98 1.65
N LEU A 253 12.75 8.71 0.36
CA LEU A 253 13.23 7.50 -0.30
C LEU A 253 14.55 7.76 -0.99
N SER A 254 15.52 6.85 -0.86
CA SER A 254 16.76 6.84 -1.66
C SER A 254 17.08 5.42 -2.08
N ILE A 255 16.99 5.13 -3.38
CA ILE A 255 17.26 3.81 -3.95
C ILE A 255 18.44 3.86 -4.92
N LYS A 256 19.02 2.70 -5.19
CA LYS A 256 20.11 2.49 -6.15
C LYS A 256 19.56 1.65 -7.31
N PRO A 257 19.21 2.25 -8.46
CA PRO A 257 18.59 1.54 -9.57
C PRO A 257 19.48 0.48 -10.23
N ARG A 258 20.80 0.71 -10.27
CA ARG A 258 21.79 -0.18 -10.87
C ARG A 258 23.00 -0.41 -9.97
N ASN A 259 23.60 -1.60 -10.02
CA ASN A 259 24.83 -1.90 -9.31
C ASN A 259 26.08 -1.67 -10.17
N THR A 260 25.92 -1.79 -11.48
CA THR A 260 26.99 -1.69 -12.47
C THR A 260 26.57 -0.79 -13.61
N GLY A 261 27.57 -0.22 -14.28
CA GLY A 261 27.49 0.53 -15.53
C GLY A 261 28.54 0.05 -16.50
N VAL A 262 28.39 0.39 -17.76
CA VAL A 262 29.36 0.05 -18.82
C VAL A 262 30.04 1.31 -19.30
N MET A 263 31.36 1.35 -19.27
CA MET A 263 32.14 2.46 -19.80
C MET A 263 32.22 2.39 -21.34
N ALA A 264 32.01 3.50 -22.00
CA ALA A 264 32.17 3.61 -23.47
C ALA A 264 33.62 3.78 -23.88
N VAL A 265 34.47 2.82 -23.51
CA VAL A 265 35.88 2.75 -23.90
C VAL A 265 36.17 1.40 -24.57
N THR A 266 37.34 1.27 -25.18
CA THR A 266 37.75 -0.01 -25.82
C THR A 266 37.67 -1.18 -24.82
N GLY A 267 36.90 -2.22 -25.18
CA GLY A 267 36.61 -3.37 -24.32
C GLY A 267 35.40 -3.23 -23.46
N SER A 268 34.71 -2.05 -23.40
CA SER A 268 33.44 -1.78 -22.69
C SER A 268 33.40 -2.45 -21.31
N PRO A 269 34.36 -2.17 -20.39
CA PRO A 269 34.38 -2.82 -19.09
C PRO A 269 33.18 -2.43 -18.23
N GLU A 270 32.65 -3.41 -17.53
CA GLU A 270 31.62 -3.18 -16.49
C GLU A 270 32.27 -2.64 -15.23
N VAL A 271 31.70 -1.60 -14.69
CA VAL A 271 32.20 -0.92 -13.47
C VAL A 271 31.10 -0.79 -12.42
N HIS A 272 31.50 -0.72 -11.15
CA HIS A 272 30.57 -0.43 -10.08
C HIS A 272 30.13 1.04 -10.14
N VAL A 273 28.81 1.27 -10.09
CA VAL A 273 28.24 2.63 -9.99
C VAL A 273 27.55 2.81 -8.64
N SER A 274 27.41 4.06 -8.20
CA SER A 274 26.76 4.41 -6.94
C SER A 274 25.58 5.38 -7.13
N ASP A 275 25.09 5.48 -8.35
CA ASP A 275 24.02 6.38 -8.76
C ASP A 275 22.75 6.14 -7.95
N ARG A 276 22.10 7.24 -7.54
CA ARG A 276 20.92 7.18 -6.70
C ARG A 276 19.75 7.98 -7.26
N MET A 277 18.57 7.44 -7.11
CA MET A 277 17.33 8.18 -7.21
C MET A 277 16.85 8.51 -5.80
N THR A 278 16.62 9.80 -5.51
CA THR A 278 16.16 10.29 -4.21
C THR A 278 14.89 11.09 -4.39
N ALA A 279 13.89 10.85 -3.54
CA ALA A 279 12.55 11.44 -3.67
C ALA A 279 11.93 11.75 -2.31
N LEU A 280 11.13 12.82 -2.25
CA LEU A 280 10.37 13.26 -1.08
C LEU A 280 8.88 13.14 -1.35
N SER A 281 8.14 12.55 -0.40
CA SER A 281 6.69 12.37 -0.49
C SER A 281 5.99 12.95 0.74
N PRO A 282 5.64 14.26 0.74
CA PRO A 282 4.85 14.88 1.80
C PRO A 282 3.37 14.51 1.69
N PHE A 283 2.67 14.51 2.84
CA PHE A 283 1.22 14.31 2.91
C PHE A 283 0.57 15.13 4.03
N LEU A 284 -0.73 15.31 3.90
CA LEU A 284 -1.62 15.86 4.94
C LEU A 284 -2.87 14.97 5.03
N TYR A 285 -3.25 14.64 6.26
CA TYR A 285 -4.48 13.93 6.60
C TYR A 285 -5.27 14.69 7.65
N LEU A 286 -6.59 14.79 7.44
CA LEU A 286 -7.54 15.40 8.36
C LEU A 286 -8.68 14.42 8.65
N GLN A 287 -9.12 14.37 9.91
CA GLN A 287 -10.30 13.61 10.32
C GLN A 287 -11.11 14.42 11.33
N TYR A 288 -12.42 14.38 11.18
CA TYR A 288 -13.35 14.89 12.16
C TYR A 288 -14.43 13.84 12.47
N LYS A 289 -14.64 13.58 13.77
CA LYS A 289 -15.68 12.66 14.26
C LYS A 289 -16.65 13.41 15.16
N TYR A 290 -17.94 13.33 14.85
CA TYR A 290 -19.00 13.88 15.67
C TYR A 290 -20.18 12.91 15.69
N LYS A 291 -20.51 12.36 16.85
CA LYS A 291 -21.55 11.36 17.03
C LYS A 291 -21.35 10.15 16.08
N THR A 292 -22.23 10.02 15.09
CA THR A 292 -22.19 8.96 14.07
C THR A 292 -21.54 9.39 12.75
N LEU A 293 -21.23 10.68 12.62
CA LEU A 293 -20.57 11.24 11.44
C LEU A 293 -19.05 11.12 11.58
N THR A 294 -18.40 10.64 10.54
CA THR A 294 -16.95 10.73 10.38
C THR A 294 -16.64 11.31 9.00
N VAL A 295 -15.81 12.36 8.98
CA VAL A 295 -15.29 12.95 7.74
C VAL A 295 -13.78 12.78 7.77
N LYS A 296 -13.21 12.32 6.67
CA LYS A 296 -11.77 12.16 6.48
C LYS A 296 -11.35 12.75 5.14
N ALA A 297 -10.18 13.34 5.09
CA ALA A 297 -9.57 13.82 3.86
C ALA A 297 -8.07 13.60 3.91
N LYS A 298 -7.45 13.31 2.77
CA LYS A 298 -6.01 13.14 2.65
C LYS A 298 -5.54 13.62 1.30
N THR A 299 -4.36 14.23 1.28
CA THR A 299 -3.62 14.55 0.07
C THR A 299 -2.18 14.09 0.22
N ILE A 300 -1.61 13.55 -0.86
CA ILE A 300 -0.22 13.08 -0.94
C ILE A 300 0.38 13.68 -2.22
N TYR A 301 1.51 14.34 -2.09
CA TYR A 301 2.39 14.63 -3.20
C TYR A 301 3.42 13.51 -3.26
N GLY A 302 3.15 12.48 -4.08
CA GLY A 302 4.00 11.30 -4.19
C GLY A 302 5.10 11.50 -5.23
N SER A 303 6.35 11.20 -4.87
CA SER A 303 7.50 11.24 -5.79
C SER A 303 8.15 9.86 -5.80
N ALA A 304 8.29 9.24 -6.96
CA ALA A 304 8.74 7.85 -7.11
C ALA A 304 8.04 6.90 -6.13
N ALA A 305 6.73 7.07 -5.96
CA ALA A 305 5.93 6.46 -4.91
C ALA A 305 5.11 5.24 -5.39
N ASP A 306 5.54 4.59 -6.46
CA ASP A 306 4.95 3.36 -7.02
C ASP A 306 4.93 2.22 -6.00
N TYR A 307 5.94 2.11 -5.14
CA TYR A 307 5.99 1.17 -4.00
C TYR A 307 4.90 1.44 -2.95
N LEU A 308 4.30 2.62 -2.93
CA LEU A 308 3.12 2.95 -2.13
C LEU A 308 1.79 2.72 -2.88
N ASN A 309 1.85 2.11 -4.07
CA ASN A 309 0.72 1.97 -5.00
C ASN A 309 0.14 3.31 -5.46
N LEU A 310 0.96 4.35 -5.57
CA LEU A 310 0.63 5.62 -6.20
C LEU A 310 1.16 5.63 -7.63
N VAL A 311 0.45 6.33 -8.52
CA VAL A 311 0.78 6.36 -9.96
C VAL A 311 1.91 7.34 -10.20
N SER A 312 3.14 6.89 -10.02
CA SER A 312 4.39 7.62 -10.25
C SER A 312 5.55 6.64 -10.48
N GLY A 313 6.74 7.19 -10.70
CA GLY A 313 7.95 6.43 -10.94
C GLY A 313 9.16 7.35 -11.03
N TYR A 314 10.15 7.00 -11.83
CA TYR A 314 11.33 7.82 -12.09
C TYR A 314 11.95 7.45 -13.43
N GLY A 315 12.79 8.32 -13.95
CA GLY A 315 13.50 8.06 -15.20
C GLY A 315 14.94 8.57 -15.19
N ILE A 316 15.69 8.13 -16.20
CA ILE A 316 17.08 8.53 -16.47
C ILE A 316 17.05 9.92 -17.10
N THR A 317 17.76 10.88 -16.53
CA THR A 317 17.86 12.26 -17.05
C THR A 317 19.14 12.53 -17.80
N SER A 318 20.21 11.79 -17.51
CA SER A 318 21.46 11.83 -18.26
C SER A 318 22.19 10.50 -18.14
N MET A 319 22.97 10.18 -19.16
CA MET A 319 23.85 9.03 -19.24
C MET A 319 25.27 9.53 -19.56
N SER A 320 26.21 9.26 -18.66
CA SER A 320 27.62 9.54 -18.88
C SER A 320 28.28 8.33 -19.53
N GLU A 321 28.43 8.35 -20.84
CA GLU A 321 29.06 7.25 -21.58
C GLU A 321 30.50 6.97 -21.15
N PRO A 322 31.37 7.96 -20.86
CA PRO A 322 32.75 7.69 -20.49
C PRO A 322 32.92 6.85 -19.22
N ASP A 323 32.06 7.00 -18.23
CA ASP A 323 32.19 6.36 -16.90
C ASP A 323 31.02 5.45 -16.53
N GLY A 324 30.00 5.37 -17.38
CA GLY A 324 28.82 4.50 -17.19
C GLY A 324 27.85 4.96 -16.09
N HIS A 325 27.98 6.21 -15.60
CA HIS A 325 27.08 6.79 -14.59
C HIS A 325 25.79 7.34 -15.20
N TYR A 326 24.67 7.24 -14.46
CA TYR A 326 23.38 7.82 -14.84
C TYR A 326 22.85 8.72 -13.75
N ASP A 327 22.21 9.82 -14.17
CA ASP A 327 21.40 10.65 -13.28
C ASP A 327 19.92 10.26 -13.40
N TYR A 328 19.18 10.44 -12.31
CA TYR A 328 17.77 10.10 -12.24
C TYR A 328 16.93 11.25 -11.71
N ALA A 329 15.68 11.36 -12.16
CA ALA A 329 14.68 12.23 -11.58
C ALA A 329 13.38 11.45 -11.30
N ALA A 330 12.74 11.73 -10.17
CA ALA A 330 11.44 11.19 -9.84
C ALA A 330 10.33 11.85 -10.64
N THR A 331 9.33 11.10 -11.09
CA THR A 331 8.04 11.67 -11.46
C THR A 331 7.18 11.88 -10.22
N HIS A 332 6.31 12.86 -10.31
CA HIS A 332 5.46 13.30 -9.23
C HIS A 332 4.00 12.96 -9.51
N THR A 333 3.25 12.68 -8.46
CA THR A 333 1.80 12.51 -8.52
C THR A 333 1.13 13.32 -7.42
N SER A 334 -0.02 13.91 -7.74
CA SER A 334 -0.94 14.46 -6.75
C SER A 334 -2.05 13.46 -6.53
N SER A 335 -2.15 12.91 -5.33
CA SER A 335 -3.17 11.92 -4.96
C SER A 335 -3.97 12.44 -3.77
N SER A 336 -5.29 12.54 -3.92
CA SER A 336 -6.17 13.13 -2.91
C SER A 336 -7.49 12.35 -2.81
N TRP A 337 -8.04 12.27 -1.61
CA TRP A 337 -9.36 11.73 -1.41
C TRP A 337 -10.09 12.39 -0.22
N VAL A 338 -11.42 12.33 -0.27
CA VAL A 338 -12.33 12.67 0.82
C VAL A 338 -13.26 11.49 1.06
N SER A 339 -13.58 11.21 2.33
CA SER A 339 -14.51 10.16 2.73
C SER A 339 -15.43 10.66 3.83
N VAL A 340 -16.71 10.36 3.70
CA VAL A 340 -17.75 10.67 4.68
C VAL A 340 -18.46 9.38 5.03
N SER A 341 -18.65 9.13 6.33
CA SER A 341 -19.47 8.02 6.81
C SER A 341 -20.44 8.47 7.90
N VAL A 342 -21.66 7.95 7.87
CA VAL A 342 -22.73 8.30 8.81
C VAL A 342 -23.57 7.06 9.14
N GLY A 343 -23.97 6.95 10.38
CA GLY A 343 -24.80 5.82 10.87
C GLY A 343 -24.03 4.81 11.69
N LYS A 344 -24.72 3.80 12.20
CA LYS A 344 -24.16 2.68 12.99
C LYS A 344 -24.68 1.35 12.47
N ARG A 345 -25.97 1.02 12.77
CA ARG A 345 -26.60 -0.22 12.30
C ARG A 345 -26.81 -0.17 10.78
N LEU A 346 -27.43 0.86 10.27
CA LEU A 346 -27.40 1.24 8.86
C LEU A 346 -26.37 2.36 8.72
N GLN A 347 -25.37 2.15 7.89
CA GLN A 347 -24.25 3.06 7.67
C GLN A 347 -24.19 3.42 6.19
N GLY A 348 -24.27 4.72 5.89
CA GLY A 348 -23.97 5.26 4.58
C GLY A 348 -22.52 5.75 4.56
N MET A 349 -21.81 5.45 3.46
CA MET A 349 -20.44 5.91 3.24
C MET A 349 -20.31 6.44 1.81
N PHE A 350 -19.45 7.42 1.64
CA PHE A 350 -19.09 7.95 0.33
C PHE A 350 -17.62 8.30 0.31
N MET A 351 -16.92 7.91 -0.73
CA MET A 351 -15.53 8.31 -0.99
C MET A 351 -15.43 8.89 -2.39
N ALA A 352 -14.70 10.00 -2.52
CA ALA A 352 -14.25 10.55 -3.79
C ALA A 352 -12.72 10.65 -3.78
N GLY A 353 -12.08 10.19 -4.85
CA GLY A 353 -10.63 10.22 -5.03
C GLY A 353 -10.25 10.86 -6.36
N TYR A 354 -9.10 11.53 -6.38
CA TYR A 354 -8.48 12.09 -7.58
C TYR A 354 -6.98 11.88 -7.55
N ILE A 355 -6.39 11.53 -8.71
CA ILE A 355 -4.95 11.37 -8.90
C ILE A 355 -4.56 11.93 -10.26
N ALA A 356 -3.40 12.61 -10.32
CA ALA A 356 -2.83 13.16 -11.55
C ALA A 356 -1.33 12.86 -11.62
N ASN A 357 -0.86 12.45 -12.80
CA ASN A 357 0.56 12.40 -13.15
C ASN A 357 1.03 13.81 -13.47
N LEU A 358 2.04 14.29 -12.76
CA LEU A 358 2.58 15.66 -12.87
C LEU A 358 3.90 15.70 -13.66
N GLY A 359 4.40 14.54 -14.13
CA GLY A 359 5.72 14.43 -14.75
C GLY A 359 6.87 14.58 -13.77
N ALA A 360 8.08 14.73 -14.28
CA ALA A 360 9.29 14.95 -13.51
C ALA A 360 9.69 16.45 -13.54
N SER A 361 10.66 16.81 -12.69
CA SER A 361 11.24 18.17 -12.68
C SER A 361 12.32 18.38 -13.75
N LYS A 362 12.71 17.31 -14.44
CA LYS A 362 13.71 17.29 -15.51
C LYS A 362 13.23 16.39 -16.65
N ASP A 363 13.68 16.67 -17.84
CA ASP A 363 13.45 15.84 -19.01
C ASP A 363 14.23 14.52 -18.86
N PHE A 364 13.64 13.44 -19.36
CA PHE A 364 14.27 12.13 -19.45
C PHE A 364 15.07 12.01 -20.74
N ALA A 365 16.23 11.36 -20.63
CA ALA A 365 17.08 11.08 -21.77
C ALA A 365 16.51 9.94 -22.64
N ASP A 366 15.73 9.05 -22.02
CA ASP A 366 15.15 7.90 -22.67
C ASP A 366 13.77 7.58 -22.02
N LEU A 367 12.72 7.69 -22.81
CA LEU A 367 11.34 7.38 -22.38
C LEU A 367 10.95 5.93 -22.63
N GLU A 368 11.67 5.21 -23.49
CA GLU A 368 11.35 3.82 -23.83
C GLU A 368 11.97 2.86 -22.82
N ASP A 369 13.28 2.89 -22.65
CA ASP A 369 14.02 1.95 -21.80
C ASP A 369 14.44 2.56 -20.45
N GLY A 370 14.46 3.88 -20.34
CA GLY A 370 14.94 4.64 -19.17
C GLY A 370 13.86 5.18 -18.22
N TYR A 371 12.58 4.88 -18.45
CA TYR A 371 11.46 5.38 -17.65
C TYR A 371 10.73 4.25 -16.93
N TYR A 372 10.87 4.18 -15.61
CA TYR A 372 10.31 3.16 -14.73
C TYR A 372 9.10 3.71 -13.97
N PHE A 373 7.94 3.11 -14.17
CA PHE A 373 6.68 3.68 -13.68
C PHE A 373 5.76 2.63 -13.07
N PHE A 374 4.74 3.08 -12.35
CA PHE A 374 3.71 2.24 -11.77
C PHE A 374 3.14 1.24 -12.79
N THR A 375 3.39 -0.04 -12.52
CA THR A 375 2.96 -1.16 -13.36
C THR A 375 2.16 -2.13 -12.52
N LYS A 376 1.00 -2.52 -12.97
CA LYS A 376 0.13 -3.51 -12.30
C LYS A 376 -0.51 -4.43 -13.31
N ASP A 377 -0.51 -5.73 -13.00
CA ASP A 377 -1.16 -6.77 -13.80
C ASP A 377 -0.73 -6.74 -15.28
N GLY A 378 0.55 -6.48 -15.51
CA GLY A 378 1.14 -6.38 -16.84
C GLY A 378 0.96 -5.04 -17.55
N GLN A 379 0.09 -4.15 -17.08
CA GLN A 379 -0.08 -2.82 -17.64
C GLN A 379 0.84 -1.80 -16.96
N ASN A 380 1.59 -1.06 -17.77
CA ASN A 380 2.30 0.15 -17.39
C ASN A 380 1.35 1.36 -17.54
N PHE A 381 1.30 2.22 -16.51
CA PHE A 381 0.42 3.38 -16.48
C PHE A 381 1.11 4.71 -16.82
N GLN A 382 2.26 4.70 -17.50
CA GLN A 382 2.98 5.90 -17.95
C GLN A 382 2.08 6.86 -18.76
N ARG A 383 1.18 6.29 -19.58
CA ARG A 383 0.26 7.05 -20.45
C ARG A 383 -0.99 7.55 -19.74
N MET A 384 -1.14 7.33 -18.43
CA MET A 384 -2.25 7.88 -17.65
C MET A 384 -1.95 9.31 -17.21
N ALA A 385 -2.79 10.26 -17.64
CA ALA A 385 -2.70 11.66 -17.25
C ALA A 385 -3.32 11.91 -15.87
N GLN A 386 -4.52 11.39 -15.65
CA GLN A 386 -5.28 11.58 -14.42
C GLN A 386 -6.37 10.52 -14.29
N ALA A 387 -6.87 10.34 -13.06
CA ALA A 387 -8.03 9.50 -12.82
C ALA A 387 -8.85 10.03 -11.62
N PHE A 388 -10.13 9.67 -11.57
CA PHE A 388 -10.98 9.91 -10.42
C PHE A 388 -11.83 8.69 -10.09
N ARG A 389 -12.28 8.62 -8.84
CA ARG A 389 -13.10 7.53 -8.31
C ARG A 389 -14.20 8.05 -7.43
N LEU A 390 -15.41 7.52 -7.59
CA LEU A 390 -16.59 7.80 -6.77
C LEU A 390 -17.13 6.49 -6.20
N VAL A 391 -17.32 6.42 -4.88
CA VAL A 391 -17.65 5.18 -4.16
C VAL A 391 -18.79 5.42 -3.16
N PRO A 392 -20.06 5.44 -3.57
CA PRO A 392 -21.18 5.32 -2.66
C PRO A 392 -21.28 3.88 -2.12
N THR A 393 -21.45 3.76 -0.80
CA THR A 393 -21.53 2.49 -0.08
C THR A 393 -22.63 2.53 0.97
N ILE A 394 -23.35 1.43 1.10
CA ILE A 394 -24.28 1.19 2.21
C ILE A 394 -23.90 -0.10 2.92
N ALA A 395 -23.87 -0.08 4.25
CA ALA A 395 -23.59 -1.25 5.06
C ALA A 395 -24.63 -1.42 6.17
N TYR A 396 -25.03 -2.67 6.39
CA TYR A 396 -25.93 -3.06 7.47
C TYR A 396 -25.19 -3.94 8.48
N ASN A 397 -25.09 -3.44 9.71
CA ASN A 397 -24.33 -4.06 10.80
C ASN A 397 -25.28 -4.62 11.86
N VAL A 398 -25.18 -5.92 12.14
CA VAL A 398 -25.98 -6.61 13.18
C VAL A 398 -25.05 -7.49 14.01
N GLY A 399 -24.77 -7.08 15.24
CA GLY A 399 -23.82 -7.76 16.10
C GLY A 399 -22.45 -7.88 15.43
N LYS A 400 -22.03 -9.12 15.20
CA LYS A 400 -20.74 -9.44 14.54
C LYS A 400 -20.85 -9.61 13.01
N PHE A 401 -22.03 -9.44 12.44
CA PHE A 401 -22.28 -9.60 11.02
C PHE A 401 -22.41 -8.25 10.32
N THR A 402 -21.81 -8.12 9.14
CA THR A 402 -21.93 -6.96 8.24
C THR A 402 -22.32 -7.43 6.85
N LEU A 403 -23.33 -6.81 6.27
CA LEU A 403 -23.67 -6.88 4.85
C LEU A 403 -23.41 -5.51 4.25
N GLY A 404 -22.63 -5.44 3.18
CA GLY A 404 -22.29 -4.17 2.50
C GLY A 404 -22.52 -4.28 1.01
N LEU A 405 -23.08 -3.22 0.42
CA LEU A 405 -23.20 -3.00 -1.02
C LEU A 405 -22.46 -1.72 -1.37
N GLU A 406 -21.57 -1.80 -2.35
CA GLU A 406 -20.75 -0.68 -2.82
C GLU A 406 -20.79 -0.62 -4.34
N TYR A 407 -20.95 0.57 -4.85
CA TYR A 407 -20.71 0.88 -6.25
C TYR A 407 -19.42 1.71 -6.35
N GLU A 408 -18.55 1.36 -7.28
CA GLU A 408 -17.26 2.01 -7.45
C GLU A 408 -17.10 2.36 -8.94
N MET A 409 -17.22 3.64 -9.26
CA MET A 409 -16.94 4.17 -10.58
C MET A 409 -15.55 4.76 -10.60
N THR A 410 -14.69 4.26 -11.46
CA THR A 410 -13.34 4.78 -11.68
C THR A 410 -13.16 5.13 -13.14
N ALA A 411 -12.83 6.39 -13.42
CA ALA A 411 -12.47 6.85 -14.76
C ALA A 411 -11.02 7.28 -14.77
N ALA A 412 -10.28 6.84 -15.80
CA ALA A 412 -8.89 7.21 -16.05
C ALA A 412 -8.75 7.83 -17.45
N GLN A 413 -7.99 8.90 -17.56
CA GLN A 413 -7.66 9.56 -18.80
C GLN A 413 -6.27 9.15 -19.26
N PHE A 414 -6.19 8.60 -20.45
CA PHE A 414 -4.95 8.23 -21.12
C PHE A 414 -4.67 9.14 -22.30
N GLY A 415 -3.40 9.21 -22.71
CA GLY A 415 -2.98 9.91 -23.92
C GLY A 415 -1.88 9.15 -24.63
N ASP A 416 -1.80 9.34 -25.95
CA ASP A 416 -0.89 8.57 -26.80
C ASP A 416 0.56 9.02 -26.74
N ASN A 417 0.79 10.27 -26.31
CA ASN A 417 2.10 10.91 -26.36
C ASN A 417 2.54 11.45 -25.00
N LEU A 418 3.81 11.31 -24.70
CA LEU A 418 4.45 11.85 -23.51
C LEU A 418 5.30 13.08 -23.85
N ASN A 419 5.37 14.03 -22.91
CA ASN A 419 6.39 15.06 -22.87
C ASN A 419 7.72 14.45 -22.43
N ALA A 420 8.83 15.14 -22.66
CA ALA A 420 10.15 14.68 -22.26
C ALA A 420 10.29 14.45 -20.73
N ASP A 421 9.48 15.13 -19.90
CA ASP A 421 9.42 14.95 -18.45
C ASP A 421 8.57 13.73 -17.99
N GLY A 422 8.08 12.92 -18.93
CA GLY A 422 7.23 11.75 -18.67
C GLY A 422 5.79 12.09 -18.31
N SER A 423 5.37 13.35 -18.37
CA SER A 423 3.95 13.71 -18.28
C SER A 423 3.22 13.44 -19.62
N VAL A 424 1.92 13.18 -19.55
CA VAL A 424 1.11 12.99 -20.76
C VAL A 424 0.87 14.33 -21.45
N MET A 425 1.13 14.42 -22.75
CA MET A 425 0.90 15.63 -23.53
C MET A 425 -0.56 16.08 -23.41
N LYS A 426 -0.79 17.39 -23.37
CA LYS A 426 -2.13 17.96 -23.35
C LYS A 426 -2.80 17.72 -24.70
N GLU A 427 -4.12 17.47 -24.67
CA GLU A 427 -4.92 17.34 -25.88
C GLU A 427 -4.78 18.58 -26.76
N GLY A 428 -4.64 18.34 -28.07
CA GLY A 428 -4.45 19.40 -29.07
C GLY A 428 -3.04 20.00 -29.15
N THR A 429 -2.05 19.44 -28.43
CA THR A 429 -0.64 19.84 -28.57
C THR A 429 -0.09 19.30 -29.90
N GLU A 430 0.63 20.13 -30.67
CA GLU A 430 1.33 19.69 -31.89
C GLU A 430 2.42 18.67 -31.56
N LEU A 431 2.47 17.59 -32.36
CA LEU A 431 3.45 16.52 -32.16
C LEU A 431 4.81 16.94 -32.72
N PRO A 432 5.90 16.84 -31.95
CA PRO A 432 7.24 17.16 -32.43
C PRO A 432 7.64 16.28 -33.63
N GLY A 433 7.96 16.91 -34.76
CA GLY A 433 8.46 16.21 -35.96
C GLY A 433 7.45 15.34 -36.72
N ALA A 434 6.17 15.36 -36.35
CA ALA A 434 5.11 14.62 -37.02
C ALA A 434 3.90 15.52 -37.32
N ALA A 435 3.16 15.23 -38.40
CA ALA A 435 1.88 15.89 -38.65
C ALA A 435 0.82 15.28 -37.72
N GLY A 436 0.22 16.10 -36.86
CA GLY A 436 -0.85 15.67 -35.99
C GLY A 436 -0.89 16.39 -34.65
N LEU A 437 -1.93 16.10 -33.89
CA LEU A 437 -2.14 16.65 -32.56
C LEU A 437 -2.19 15.50 -31.55
N ALA A 438 -1.66 15.73 -30.34
CA ALA A 438 -1.76 14.81 -29.22
C ALA A 438 -3.23 14.60 -28.83
N GLY A 439 -3.63 13.36 -28.67
CA GLY A 439 -4.97 12.96 -28.25
C GLY A 439 -5.00 12.52 -26.79
N ARG A 440 -6.17 12.72 -26.15
CA ARG A 440 -6.50 12.12 -24.86
C ARG A 440 -7.87 11.49 -24.91
N TYR A 441 -8.05 10.41 -24.14
CA TYR A 441 -9.34 9.74 -24.07
C TYR A 441 -9.60 9.21 -22.66
N TRP A 442 -10.88 9.09 -22.31
CA TRP A 442 -11.31 8.51 -21.04
C TRP A 442 -11.71 7.07 -21.21
N VAL A 443 -11.39 6.26 -20.23
CA VAL A 443 -11.96 4.93 -20.01
C VAL A 443 -12.53 4.86 -18.60
N ALA A 444 -13.61 4.11 -18.41
CA ALA A 444 -14.23 3.95 -17.12
C ALA A 444 -14.54 2.48 -16.83
N ASN A 445 -14.37 2.07 -15.58
CA ASN A 445 -14.89 0.81 -15.05
C ASN A 445 -15.97 1.12 -14.01
N HIS A 446 -17.07 0.39 -14.10
CA HIS A 446 -18.18 0.40 -13.17
C HIS A 446 -18.15 -0.93 -12.40
N ARG A 447 -17.75 -0.87 -11.11
CA ARG A 447 -17.74 -2.03 -10.24
C ARG A 447 -18.93 -2.01 -9.30
N ILE A 448 -19.61 -3.13 -9.19
CA ILE A 448 -20.59 -3.38 -8.14
C ILE A 448 -20.05 -4.50 -7.26
N GLN A 449 -20.00 -4.29 -5.95
CA GLN A 449 -19.57 -5.33 -5.03
C GLN A 449 -20.51 -5.49 -3.83
N LEU A 450 -20.81 -6.76 -3.52
CA LEU A 450 -21.51 -7.17 -2.34
C LEU A 450 -20.51 -7.85 -1.40
N MET A 451 -20.50 -7.43 -0.13
CA MET A 451 -19.64 -8.03 0.89
C MET A 451 -20.48 -8.60 2.03
N THR A 452 -20.19 -9.83 2.41
CA THR A 452 -20.63 -10.38 3.70
C THR A 452 -19.42 -10.60 4.58
N LYS A 453 -19.52 -10.20 5.86
CA LYS A 453 -18.44 -10.36 6.82
C LYS A 453 -19.00 -10.77 8.19
N PHE A 454 -18.45 -11.85 8.74
CA PHE A 454 -18.65 -12.28 10.12
C PHE A 454 -17.36 -12.07 10.89
N THR A 455 -17.40 -11.27 11.95
CA THR A 455 -16.24 -10.96 12.82
C THR A 455 -16.35 -11.76 14.12
N PHE A 456 -15.27 -12.36 14.59
CA PHE A 456 -15.21 -13.16 15.83
C PHE A 456 -14.14 -12.66 16.80
#